data_5ad18fa9909814f5c99794f536c07d2c
#
_entry.id   5ad18fa9909814f5c99794f536c07d2c
#
_cell.length_a   1.000
_cell.length_b   1.000
_cell.length_c   1.000
_cell.angle_alpha   90.00
_cell.angle_beta   90.00
_cell.angle_gamma   90.00
#
_symmetry.space_group_name_H-M   'P 1'
#
loop_
_entity.id
_entity.type
_entity.pdbx_description
1 polymer ?
#
loop_
_entity_poly.entity_id
_entity_poly.type
_entity_poly.pdbx_seq_one_letter_code
_entity_poly.pdbx_strand_id
1 'polypeptide(L)'
;MGRSEDSDIVIQDGQIAAIMEAGQRQQGRSIKLIDCQGLYVSSGWIDMHVHAFPAFDPYGDDIDEIGVHHGVTTVVDAGSCGADRIGELLSSGKEAKTRLLAFLNISRIGLSRLDELSLMEWIDREKVKRVLERYRSDIVGLKARISRSVVLDQGIEPLQAARELSDETGLPLMVHIGSGPPDIREVIPYLQRNDIVTHYLNGKENNLFDEDCKPLQVLRDAVTRGVHLDVGHGTASFSFKAAEDAMRHGIDPDTISTDIYRGNRLNGPVYSMANVLSKFLLLGYSLEQVIHAVTARAAAWLGRPELGEIRIGNTANLTLFRVVKAKTILRDSEGEERITDQFIQAEGVVANGEYIACQIRA
;
A
#
# COMPACT_ATOMS: atom_id res chain seq x y z
N MET A 1 1.05 7.64 -20.04
CA MET A 1 0.14 7.16 -21.10
C MET A 1 0.48 5.72 -21.39
N GLY A 2 -0.45 4.80 -21.10
CA GLY A 2 -0.31 3.38 -21.45
C GLY A 2 -0.28 3.23 -22.98
N ARG A 3 0.61 2.40 -23.50
CA ARG A 3 0.52 1.96 -24.90
C ARG A 3 -0.51 0.83 -24.97
N SER A 4 -1.46 0.92 -25.87
CA SER A 4 -2.44 -0.15 -26.16
C SER A 4 -1.94 -1.12 -27.25
N GLU A 5 -0.66 -1.13 -27.53
CA GLU A 5 -0.04 -1.94 -28.58
C GLU A 5 0.69 -3.12 -27.97
N ASP A 6 0.54 -4.28 -28.61
CA ASP A 6 1.28 -5.49 -28.23
C ASP A 6 2.79 -5.23 -28.40
N SER A 7 3.55 -5.55 -27.35
CA SER A 7 4.99 -5.26 -27.31
C SER A 7 5.76 -6.41 -26.69
N ASP A 8 6.97 -6.65 -27.17
CA ASP A 8 7.93 -7.55 -26.56
C ASP A 8 8.87 -6.74 -25.64
N ILE A 9 9.03 -7.16 -24.40
CA ILE A 9 9.96 -6.57 -23.45
C ILE A 9 11.16 -7.50 -23.29
N VAL A 10 12.34 -7.01 -23.64
CA VAL A 10 13.60 -7.76 -23.49
C VAL A 10 14.25 -7.38 -22.18
N ILE A 11 14.56 -8.40 -21.39
CA ILE A 11 15.27 -8.24 -20.11
C ILE A 11 16.64 -8.88 -20.22
N GLN A 12 17.68 -8.14 -19.86
CA GLN A 12 19.04 -8.60 -19.81
C GLN A 12 19.72 -8.10 -18.54
N ASP A 13 20.42 -8.98 -17.84
CA ASP A 13 21.15 -8.66 -16.59
C ASP A 13 20.27 -7.93 -15.54
N GLY A 14 19.00 -8.34 -15.44
CA GLY A 14 18.04 -7.77 -14.50
C GLY A 14 17.42 -6.43 -14.91
N GLN A 15 17.78 -5.88 -16.08
CA GLN A 15 17.29 -4.59 -16.58
C GLN A 15 16.43 -4.74 -17.83
N ILE A 16 15.57 -3.77 -18.08
CA ILE A 16 14.83 -3.65 -19.34
C ILE A 16 15.81 -3.17 -20.42
N ALA A 17 16.20 -4.08 -21.30
CA ALA A 17 17.17 -3.80 -22.35
C ALA A 17 16.53 -3.22 -23.62
N ALA A 18 15.31 -3.65 -23.96
CA ALA A 18 14.56 -3.12 -25.09
C ALA A 18 13.05 -3.30 -24.92
N ILE A 19 12.29 -2.46 -25.62
CA ILE A 19 10.84 -2.57 -25.82
C ILE A 19 10.62 -2.50 -27.33
N MET A 20 10.08 -3.58 -27.91
CA MET A 20 9.96 -3.77 -29.35
C MET A 20 8.52 -4.07 -29.73
N GLU A 21 8.17 -3.93 -31.00
CA GLU A 21 6.91 -4.42 -31.54
C GLU A 21 6.81 -5.95 -31.39
N ALA A 22 5.61 -6.45 -31.12
CA ALA A 22 5.38 -7.88 -30.91
C ALA A 22 5.86 -8.72 -32.10
N GLY A 23 6.57 -9.79 -31.79
CA GLY A 23 7.09 -10.74 -32.77
C GLY A 23 8.44 -10.39 -33.42
N GLN A 24 9.05 -9.27 -33.07
CA GLN A 24 10.40 -8.91 -33.50
C GLN A 24 11.46 -9.68 -32.68
N ARG A 25 11.74 -10.92 -33.04
CA ARG A 25 12.73 -11.77 -32.33
C ARG A 25 14.17 -11.29 -32.52
N GLN A 26 14.91 -11.14 -31.41
CA GLN A 26 16.37 -11.06 -31.47
C GLN A 26 16.95 -12.44 -31.86
N GLN A 27 17.74 -12.51 -32.94
CA GLN A 27 18.42 -13.73 -33.33
C GLN A 27 19.72 -13.90 -32.52
N GLY A 28 20.04 -15.14 -32.13
CA GLY A 28 21.41 -15.54 -31.80
C GLY A 28 21.77 -15.73 -30.31
N ARG A 29 20.84 -15.66 -29.34
CA ARG A 29 21.13 -15.95 -27.93
C ARG A 29 20.16 -16.98 -27.35
N SER A 30 20.60 -17.73 -26.32
CA SER A 30 19.72 -18.56 -25.53
C SER A 30 18.79 -17.62 -24.74
N ILE A 31 17.53 -17.56 -25.14
CA ILE A 31 16.50 -16.68 -24.55
C ILE A 31 15.44 -17.56 -23.88
N LYS A 32 15.15 -17.26 -22.61
CA LYS A 32 13.93 -17.78 -21.95
C LYS A 32 12.76 -16.92 -22.41
N LEU A 33 11.82 -17.51 -23.13
CA LEU A 33 10.60 -16.85 -23.57
C LEU A 33 9.50 -17.06 -22.52
N ILE A 34 8.81 -15.99 -22.14
CA ILE A 34 7.61 -16.02 -21.32
C ILE A 34 6.48 -15.52 -22.20
N ASP A 35 5.52 -16.39 -22.49
CA ASP A 35 4.35 -16.03 -23.29
C ASP A 35 3.38 -15.22 -22.42
N CYS A 36 3.19 -13.95 -22.80
CA CYS A 36 2.29 -13.00 -22.13
C CYS A 36 1.10 -12.62 -23.02
N GLN A 37 0.78 -13.43 -24.05
CA GLN A 37 -0.30 -13.10 -24.97
C GLN A 37 -1.64 -12.94 -24.21
N GLY A 38 -2.32 -11.83 -24.44
CA GLY A 38 -3.58 -11.47 -23.79
C GLY A 38 -3.45 -11.00 -22.34
N LEU A 39 -2.22 -10.76 -21.85
CA LEU A 39 -1.98 -10.13 -20.55
C LEU A 39 -1.69 -8.64 -20.71
N TYR A 40 -2.10 -7.89 -19.71
CA TYR A 40 -1.58 -6.54 -19.47
C TYR A 40 -0.23 -6.65 -18.75
N VAL A 41 0.67 -5.73 -19.06
CA VAL A 41 1.93 -5.55 -18.36
C VAL A 41 1.99 -4.13 -17.82
N SER A 42 2.25 -3.98 -16.53
CA SER A 42 2.56 -2.70 -15.90
C SER A 42 3.95 -2.74 -15.26
N SER A 43 4.47 -1.59 -14.85
CA SER A 43 5.51 -1.58 -13.82
C SER A 43 5.03 -2.35 -12.61
N GLY A 44 5.95 -2.88 -11.82
CA GLY A 44 5.61 -3.70 -10.65
C GLY A 44 4.69 -2.96 -9.69
N TRP A 45 3.65 -3.64 -9.20
CA TRP A 45 2.74 -3.06 -8.23
C TRP A 45 3.46 -2.79 -6.91
N ILE A 46 3.11 -1.65 -6.31
CA ILE A 46 3.60 -1.17 -5.02
C ILE A 46 2.44 -1.15 -4.05
N ASP A 47 2.52 -1.91 -2.98
CA ASP A 47 1.56 -1.84 -1.89
C ASP A 47 2.11 -0.95 -0.77
N MET A 48 1.50 0.21 -0.60
CA MET A 48 1.96 1.24 0.34
C MET A 48 1.60 0.95 1.80
N HIS A 49 0.82 -0.11 2.06
CA HIS A 49 0.36 -0.45 3.39
C HIS A 49 0.18 -1.96 3.55
N VAL A 50 1.17 -2.59 4.16
CA VAL A 50 1.14 -4.03 4.51
C VAL A 50 1.69 -4.25 5.93
N HIS A 51 1.49 -5.46 6.45
CA HIS A 51 2.14 -5.92 7.69
C HIS A 51 2.98 -7.17 7.40
N ALA A 52 4.29 -6.93 7.18
CA ALA A 52 5.24 -7.90 6.63
C ALA A 52 6.19 -8.52 7.67
N PHE A 53 5.84 -8.46 8.95
CA PHE A 53 6.67 -9.01 10.02
C PHE A 53 6.02 -10.24 10.65
N PRO A 54 6.38 -11.46 10.21
CA PRO A 54 5.68 -12.70 10.59
C PRO A 54 5.77 -13.05 12.07
N ALA A 55 6.68 -12.39 12.83
CA ALA A 55 6.82 -12.62 14.26
C ALA A 55 5.73 -11.91 15.11
N PHE A 56 4.89 -11.07 14.50
CA PHE A 56 3.80 -10.40 15.21
C PHE A 56 2.45 -11.01 14.83
N ASP A 57 1.75 -11.57 15.82
CA ASP A 57 0.42 -12.11 15.70
C ASP A 57 -0.58 -11.14 16.35
N PRO A 58 -1.74 -10.87 15.75
CA PRO A 58 -2.25 -11.41 14.47
C PRO A 58 -1.75 -10.67 13.23
N TYR A 59 -1.11 -9.50 13.36
CA TYR A 59 -0.71 -8.63 12.27
C TYR A 59 0.71 -8.92 11.82
N GLY A 60 0.85 -9.87 10.93
CA GLY A 60 2.11 -10.20 10.28
C GLY A 60 1.93 -11.29 9.25
N ASP A 61 2.78 -11.28 8.23
CA ASP A 61 2.83 -12.31 7.19
C ASP A 61 4.23 -12.41 6.59
N ASP A 62 4.45 -13.42 5.75
CA ASP A 62 5.66 -13.56 4.95
C ASP A 62 5.67 -12.53 3.81
N ILE A 63 6.84 -11.92 3.58
CA ILE A 63 7.01 -10.82 2.61
C ILE A 63 6.66 -11.28 1.19
N ASP A 64 7.10 -12.46 0.75
CA ASP A 64 6.86 -12.94 -0.60
C ASP A 64 5.43 -13.45 -0.77
N GLU A 65 4.78 -13.93 0.30
CA GLU A 65 3.38 -14.33 0.31
C GLU A 65 2.41 -13.16 0.12
N ILE A 66 2.76 -11.96 0.60
CA ILE A 66 1.97 -10.75 0.36
C ILE A 66 2.50 -9.91 -0.81
N GLY A 67 3.63 -10.31 -1.37
CA GLY A 67 4.37 -9.66 -2.43
C GLY A 67 4.29 -10.38 -3.76
N VAL A 68 5.43 -10.90 -4.22
CA VAL A 68 5.63 -11.48 -5.56
C VAL A 68 4.69 -12.65 -5.87
N HIS A 69 4.26 -13.41 -4.88
CA HIS A 69 3.31 -14.50 -5.09
C HIS A 69 1.89 -14.01 -5.44
N HIS A 70 1.58 -12.73 -5.21
CA HIS A 70 0.27 -12.12 -5.48
C HIS A 70 0.33 -10.85 -6.36
N GLY A 71 1.39 -10.72 -7.16
CA GLY A 71 1.50 -9.65 -8.17
C GLY A 71 2.15 -8.35 -7.70
N VAL A 72 2.63 -8.27 -6.46
CA VAL A 72 3.24 -7.08 -5.89
C VAL A 72 4.75 -7.24 -5.83
N THR A 73 5.50 -6.31 -6.42
CA THR A 73 6.98 -6.37 -6.46
C THR A 73 7.63 -5.54 -5.35
N THR A 74 6.90 -4.59 -4.79
CA THR A 74 7.37 -3.73 -3.70
C THR A 74 6.27 -3.59 -2.65
N VAL A 75 6.62 -3.85 -1.40
CA VAL A 75 5.73 -3.64 -0.25
C VAL A 75 6.32 -2.62 0.70
N VAL A 76 5.45 -1.82 1.31
CA VAL A 76 5.82 -0.88 2.36
C VAL A 76 5.14 -1.30 3.65
N ASP A 77 5.92 -1.84 4.59
CA ASP A 77 5.40 -2.20 5.91
C ASP A 77 4.94 -0.94 6.65
N ALA A 78 3.68 -0.92 7.05
CA ALA A 78 3.04 0.26 7.63
C ALA A 78 3.21 0.33 9.16
N GLY A 79 4.44 0.15 9.61
CA GLY A 79 4.81 0.32 11.00
C GLY A 79 4.48 -0.89 11.88
N SER A 80 4.61 -2.10 11.36
CA SER A 80 4.59 -3.30 12.20
C SER A 80 5.66 -3.20 13.28
N CYS A 81 6.87 -2.75 12.93
CA CYS A 81 7.98 -2.61 13.86
C CYS A 81 8.23 -1.14 14.24
N GLY A 82 8.48 -0.94 15.53
CA GLY A 82 9.12 0.27 16.04
C GLY A 82 10.64 0.07 16.18
N ALA A 83 11.29 1.01 16.87
CA ALA A 83 12.72 1.07 17.00
C ALA A 83 13.37 -0.16 17.67
N ASP A 84 12.60 -0.96 18.41
CA ASP A 84 13.12 -2.17 19.07
C ASP A 84 13.43 -3.29 18.06
N ARG A 85 12.62 -3.45 17.00
CA ARG A 85 12.70 -4.62 16.13
C ARG A 85 12.74 -4.32 14.63
N ILE A 86 12.75 -3.05 14.21
CA ILE A 86 12.79 -2.68 12.78
C ILE A 86 13.98 -3.32 12.03
N GLY A 87 15.12 -3.48 12.71
CA GLY A 87 16.30 -4.12 12.12
C GLY A 87 16.08 -5.58 11.75
N GLU A 88 15.23 -6.31 12.49
CA GLU A 88 14.87 -7.70 12.18
C GLU A 88 14.00 -7.75 10.92
N LEU A 89 12.96 -6.90 10.84
CA LEU A 89 12.10 -6.77 9.66
C LEU A 89 12.92 -6.44 8.40
N LEU A 90 13.77 -5.42 8.46
CA LEU A 90 14.59 -5.02 7.32
C LEU A 90 15.64 -6.08 6.93
N SER A 91 16.08 -6.89 7.88
CA SER A 91 16.96 -8.04 7.58
C SER A 91 16.22 -9.15 6.85
N SER A 92 14.98 -9.47 7.23
CA SER A 92 14.18 -10.46 6.51
C SER A 92 13.86 -10.00 5.08
N GLY A 93 13.67 -8.69 4.86
CA GLY A 93 13.49 -8.12 3.53
C GLY A 93 14.66 -8.30 2.55
N LYS A 94 15.88 -8.53 3.07
CA LYS A 94 17.05 -8.80 2.22
C LYS A 94 17.07 -10.21 1.62
N GLU A 95 16.36 -11.13 2.25
CA GLU A 95 16.24 -12.52 1.80
C GLU A 95 15.05 -12.73 0.87
N ALA A 96 14.07 -11.80 0.90
CA ALA A 96 12.86 -11.86 0.09
C ALA A 96 13.12 -11.47 -1.37
N LYS A 97 12.30 -11.98 -2.27
CA LYS A 97 12.24 -11.56 -3.69
C LYS A 97 11.49 -10.24 -3.85
N THR A 98 10.52 -10.00 -3.01
CA THR A 98 9.75 -8.76 -2.92
C THR A 98 10.61 -7.67 -2.27
N ARG A 99 10.67 -6.49 -2.89
CA ARG A 99 11.32 -5.33 -2.27
C ARG A 99 10.54 -4.88 -1.04
N LEU A 100 11.23 -4.76 0.10
CA LEU A 100 10.66 -4.24 1.34
C LEU A 100 11.16 -2.82 1.61
N LEU A 101 10.21 -1.92 1.89
CA LEU A 101 10.41 -0.62 2.52
C LEU A 101 9.54 -0.57 3.77
N ALA A 102 9.76 0.39 4.68
CA ALA A 102 8.97 0.46 5.90
C ALA A 102 8.70 1.89 6.37
N PHE A 103 7.52 2.10 6.95
CA PHE A 103 7.30 3.16 7.91
C PHE A 103 7.76 2.67 9.29
N LEU A 104 8.42 3.53 10.04
CA LEU A 104 8.83 3.24 11.41
C LEU A 104 7.70 3.62 12.37
N ASN A 105 7.16 2.66 13.14
CA ASN A 105 6.20 2.99 14.19
C ASN A 105 6.85 3.92 15.21
N ILE A 106 6.19 5.00 15.59
CA ILE A 106 6.69 5.95 16.60
C ILE A 106 6.82 5.31 17.97
N SER A 107 5.99 4.30 18.27
CA SER A 107 6.17 3.45 19.44
C SER A 107 7.33 2.49 19.19
N ARG A 108 8.32 2.49 20.09
CA ARG A 108 9.49 1.61 19.97
C ARG A 108 9.15 0.13 19.90
N ILE A 109 8.02 -0.26 20.49
CA ILE A 109 7.56 -1.66 20.55
C ILE A 109 6.79 -2.11 19.29
N GLY A 110 6.26 -1.16 18.49
CA GLY A 110 5.42 -1.47 17.33
C GLY A 110 4.21 -2.34 17.68
N LEU A 111 3.76 -3.15 16.75
CA LEU A 111 2.58 -4.02 16.89
C LEU A 111 2.83 -5.29 17.74
N SER A 112 3.88 -5.32 18.56
CA SER A 112 4.00 -6.36 19.60
C SER A 112 2.84 -6.29 20.60
N ARG A 113 2.13 -5.13 20.63
CA ARG A 113 0.86 -4.90 21.32
C ARG A 113 -0.07 -4.13 20.39
N LEU A 114 -1.39 -4.32 20.57
CA LEU A 114 -2.41 -3.62 19.77
C LEU A 114 -2.72 -2.21 20.29
N ASP A 115 -2.29 -1.91 21.50
CA ASP A 115 -2.42 -0.62 22.20
C ASP A 115 -1.06 0.09 22.32
N GLU A 116 -0.24 0.01 21.28
CA GLU A 116 1.16 0.43 21.28
C GLU A 116 1.39 1.93 21.54
N LEU A 117 0.35 2.74 21.52
CA LEU A 117 0.39 4.17 21.86
C LEU A 117 -0.38 4.51 23.15
N SER A 118 -0.69 3.50 23.97
CA SER A 118 -1.37 3.70 25.26
C SER A 118 -0.44 4.21 26.37
N LEU A 119 0.86 4.18 26.17
CA LEU A 119 1.86 4.71 27.10
C LEU A 119 2.88 5.58 26.35
N MET A 120 2.96 6.86 26.74
CA MET A 120 3.88 7.82 26.11
C MET A 120 5.37 7.43 26.28
N GLU A 121 5.73 6.64 27.30
CA GLU A 121 7.08 6.13 27.52
C GLU A 121 7.58 5.17 26.42
N TRP A 122 6.65 4.63 25.59
CA TRP A 122 7.03 3.82 24.44
C TRP A 122 7.41 4.65 23.22
N ILE A 123 7.22 5.97 23.25
CA ILE A 123 7.71 6.90 22.23
C ILE A 123 9.12 7.37 22.63
N ASP A 124 10.14 6.58 22.25
CA ASP A 124 11.54 6.86 22.53
C ASP A 124 12.20 7.58 21.36
N ARG A 125 12.18 8.93 21.42
CA ARG A 125 12.71 9.81 20.35
C ARG A 125 14.17 9.54 20.00
N GLU A 126 15.01 9.36 21.03
CA GLU A 126 16.43 9.11 20.81
C GLU A 126 16.69 7.76 20.15
N LYS A 127 15.89 6.76 20.48
CA LYS A 127 15.98 5.44 19.84
C LYS A 127 15.51 5.49 18.39
N VAL A 128 14.44 6.24 18.10
CA VAL A 128 13.97 6.51 16.73
C VAL A 128 15.08 7.14 15.90
N LYS A 129 15.73 8.21 16.40
CA LYS A 129 16.83 8.90 15.69
C LYS A 129 18.00 7.96 15.39
N ARG A 130 18.46 7.17 16.38
CA ARG A 130 19.55 6.18 16.17
C ARG A 130 19.19 5.12 15.11
N VAL A 131 17.95 4.68 15.06
CA VAL A 131 17.49 3.73 14.05
C VAL A 131 17.49 4.37 12.67
N LEU A 132 17.05 5.61 12.55
CA LEU A 132 17.04 6.36 11.29
C LEU A 132 18.45 6.60 10.74
N GLU A 133 19.45 6.87 11.59
CA GLU A 133 20.85 6.97 11.17
C GLU A 133 21.33 5.70 10.46
N ARG A 134 20.87 4.54 10.92
CA ARG A 134 21.31 3.24 10.39
C ARG A 134 20.54 2.76 9.17
N TYR A 135 19.24 3.07 9.09
CA TYR A 135 18.31 2.45 8.12
C TYR A 135 17.56 3.49 7.26
N ARG A 136 18.12 4.70 7.10
CA ARG A 136 17.48 5.82 6.40
C ARG A 136 17.02 5.48 4.97
N SER A 137 17.72 4.61 4.27
CA SER A 137 17.41 4.20 2.89
C SER A 137 16.17 3.33 2.79
N ASP A 138 15.82 2.62 3.85
CA ASP A 138 14.75 1.62 3.86
C ASP A 138 13.51 2.13 4.60
N ILE A 139 13.67 3.16 5.44
CA ILE A 139 12.57 3.80 6.18
C ILE A 139 12.08 5.03 5.39
N VAL A 140 10.83 4.98 4.94
CA VAL A 140 10.23 6.01 4.07
C VAL A 140 9.41 7.06 4.83
N GLY A 141 9.07 6.80 6.09
CA GLY A 141 8.27 7.70 6.93
C GLY A 141 8.09 7.14 8.34
N LEU A 142 7.31 7.86 9.15
CA LEU A 142 6.90 7.45 10.48
C LEU A 142 5.43 6.99 10.46
N LYS A 143 5.06 6.06 11.34
CA LYS A 143 3.70 5.57 11.49
C LYS A 143 3.14 5.88 12.86
N ALA A 144 1.91 6.43 12.90
CA ALA A 144 1.11 6.58 14.11
C ALA A 144 -0.29 6.01 13.90
N ARG A 145 -0.77 5.16 14.82
CA ARG A 145 -2.13 4.64 14.80
C ARG A 145 -3.00 5.42 15.79
N ILE A 146 -3.85 6.29 15.27
CA ILE A 146 -4.68 7.20 16.09
C ILE A 146 -6.12 6.71 16.06
N SER A 147 -6.43 5.79 16.95
CA SER A 147 -7.78 5.33 17.21
C SER A 147 -7.93 4.95 18.69
N ARG A 148 -9.16 5.00 19.19
CA ARG A 148 -9.49 4.78 20.61
C ARG A 148 -8.84 3.55 21.22
N SER A 149 -8.85 2.42 20.50
CA SER A 149 -8.29 1.15 20.98
C SER A 149 -6.76 1.15 21.07
N VAL A 150 -6.10 2.10 20.45
CA VAL A 150 -4.63 2.18 20.38
C VAL A 150 -4.08 3.21 21.35
N VAL A 151 -4.69 4.42 21.38
CA VAL A 151 -4.21 5.52 22.22
C VAL A 151 -4.78 5.49 23.62
N LEU A 152 -5.91 4.82 23.83
CA LEU A 152 -6.64 4.74 25.10
C LEU A 152 -6.80 6.13 25.74
N ASP A 153 -6.31 6.31 26.97
CA ASP A 153 -6.43 7.56 27.74
C ASP A 153 -5.46 8.66 27.30
N GLN A 154 -4.50 8.36 26.40
CA GLN A 154 -3.55 9.37 25.89
C GLN A 154 -4.19 10.35 24.88
N GLY A 155 -5.36 10.01 24.34
CA GLY A 155 -6.08 10.89 23.43
C GLY A 155 -5.23 11.31 22.22
N ILE A 156 -5.02 12.63 22.06
CA ILE A 156 -4.28 13.20 20.92
C ILE A 156 -2.75 13.31 21.16
N GLU A 157 -2.26 13.12 22.38
CA GLU A 157 -0.85 13.33 22.74
C GLU A 157 0.13 12.49 21.90
N PRO A 158 -0.15 11.20 21.56
CA PRO A 158 0.74 10.44 20.69
C PRO A 158 0.88 11.04 19.29
N LEU A 159 -0.18 11.66 18.75
CA LEU A 159 -0.11 12.33 17.44
C LEU A 159 0.71 13.61 17.51
N GLN A 160 0.62 14.37 18.60
CA GLN A 160 1.48 15.54 18.83
C GLN A 160 2.94 15.13 18.86
N ALA A 161 3.28 14.09 19.62
CA ALA A 161 4.64 13.53 19.65
C ALA A 161 5.11 13.02 18.28
N ALA A 162 4.21 12.39 17.50
CA ALA A 162 4.49 11.95 16.14
C ALA A 162 4.82 13.13 15.22
N ARG A 163 4.05 14.23 15.31
CA ARG A 163 4.29 15.43 14.52
C ARG A 163 5.63 16.06 14.84
N GLU A 164 5.96 16.21 16.11
CA GLU A 164 7.27 16.72 16.54
C GLU A 164 8.42 15.85 16.03
N LEU A 165 8.31 14.51 16.13
CA LEU A 165 9.30 13.58 15.56
C LEU A 165 9.44 13.73 14.04
N SER A 166 8.33 13.89 13.35
CA SER A 166 8.33 14.10 11.89
C SER A 166 9.04 15.41 11.53
N ASP A 167 8.78 16.49 12.25
CA ASP A 167 9.43 17.79 12.03
C ASP A 167 10.93 17.72 12.35
N GLU A 168 11.34 17.01 13.41
CA GLU A 168 12.74 16.80 13.78
C GLU A 168 13.52 15.95 12.77
N THR A 169 12.87 14.92 12.19
CA THR A 169 13.52 13.94 11.31
C THR A 169 13.39 14.27 9.82
N GLY A 170 12.49 15.18 9.46
CA GLY A 170 12.12 15.49 8.09
C GLY A 170 11.45 14.32 7.36
N LEU A 171 10.89 13.35 8.10
CA LEU A 171 10.16 12.22 7.56
C LEU A 171 8.64 12.50 7.56
N PRO A 172 7.91 12.15 6.49
CA PRO A 172 6.46 12.25 6.49
C PRO A 172 5.82 11.27 7.48
N LEU A 173 4.60 11.61 7.94
CA LEU A 173 3.78 10.75 8.76
C LEU A 173 2.79 9.96 7.90
N MET A 174 2.60 8.67 8.21
CA MET A 174 1.38 7.94 7.88
C MET A 174 0.53 7.80 9.14
N VAL A 175 -0.67 8.37 9.11
CA VAL A 175 -1.61 8.32 10.23
C VAL A 175 -2.75 7.37 9.91
N HIS A 176 -2.88 6.30 10.70
CA HIS A 176 -4.05 5.43 10.72
C HIS A 176 -5.17 6.12 11.48
N ILE A 177 -6.32 6.29 10.87
CA ILE A 177 -7.53 6.81 11.49
C ILE A 177 -8.55 5.68 11.73
N GLY A 178 -9.38 5.85 12.75
CA GLY A 178 -10.36 4.82 13.11
C GLY A 178 -11.38 5.33 14.12
N SER A 179 -11.73 4.48 15.10
CA SER A 179 -12.72 4.85 16.13
C SER A 179 -12.24 6.01 17.00
N GLY A 180 -13.13 6.95 17.27
CA GLY A 180 -12.89 8.03 18.22
C GLY A 180 -13.19 7.61 19.67
N PRO A 181 -12.68 8.37 20.67
CA PRO A 181 -11.75 9.47 20.55
C PRO A 181 -10.32 9.04 20.15
N PRO A 182 -9.47 9.95 19.61
CA PRO A 182 -9.75 11.37 19.30
C PRO A 182 -10.74 11.56 18.16
N ASP A 183 -11.44 12.72 18.15
CA ASP A 183 -12.30 13.10 17.02
C ASP A 183 -11.45 13.32 15.78
N ILE A 184 -11.93 12.85 14.64
CA ILE A 184 -11.23 12.99 13.35
C ILE A 184 -10.97 14.47 13.00
N ARG A 185 -11.81 15.39 13.48
CA ARG A 185 -11.65 16.84 13.31
C ARG A 185 -10.47 17.40 14.09
N GLU A 186 -10.04 16.71 15.15
CA GLU A 186 -8.82 17.03 15.90
C GLU A 186 -7.57 16.41 15.27
N VAL A 187 -7.70 15.21 14.67
CA VAL A 187 -6.57 14.45 14.10
C VAL A 187 -6.07 15.05 12.79
N ILE A 188 -6.96 15.30 11.84
CA ILE A 188 -6.59 15.72 10.47
C ILE A 188 -5.80 17.03 10.39
N PRO A 189 -6.05 18.05 11.24
CA PRO A 189 -5.26 19.28 11.22
C PRO A 189 -3.76 19.12 11.51
N TYR A 190 -3.32 18.02 12.15
CA TYR A 190 -1.91 17.73 12.39
C TYR A 190 -1.15 17.27 11.15
N LEU A 191 -1.87 16.82 10.09
CA LEU A 191 -1.23 16.33 8.87
C LEU A 191 -0.80 17.49 7.98
N GLN A 192 0.42 17.40 7.48
CA GLN A 192 1.05 18.39 6.60
C GLN A 192 1.17 17.82 5.17
N ARG A 193 1.73 18.63 4.26
CA ARG A 193 2.00 18.19 2.89
C ARG A 193 2.86 16.93 2.87
N ASN A 194 2.51 15.98 2.03
CA ASN A 194 3.14 14.66 1.87
C ASN A 194 2.91 13.68 3.03
N ASP A 195 2.27 14.09 4.14
CA ASP A 195 1.78 13.10 5.09
C ASP A 195 0.67 12.26 4.46
N ILE A 196 0.49 11.06 4.96
CA ILE A 196 -0.56 10.13 4.50
C ILE A 196 -1.63 10.01 5.56
N VAL A 197 -2.89 10.21 5.19
CA VAL A 197 -4.02 9.65 5.93
C VAL A 197 -4.42 8.33 5.29
N THR A 198 -4.23 7.23 6.02
CA THR A 198 -4.66 5.90 5.56
C THR A 198 -5.96 5.48 6.20
N HIS A 199 -6.73 4.63 5.52
CA HIS A 199 -8.10 4.22 5.91
C HIS A 199 -9.15 5.34 5.75
N TYR A 200 -8.92 6.30 4.86
CA TYR A 200 -9.84 7.43 4.71
C TYR A 200 -11.24 7.04 4.22
N LEU A 201 -11.38 5.81 3.66
CA LEU A 201 -12.65 5.23 3.20
C LEU A 201 -13.27 4.25 4.21
N ASN A 202 -12.94 4.35 5.49
CA ASN A 202 -13.56 3.52 6.51
C ASN A 202 -15.04 3.94 6.75
N GLY A 203 -15.90 2.98 7.09
CA GLY A 203 -17.32 3.20 7.36
C GLY A 203 -17.66 3.47 8.82
N LYS A 204 -16.67 3.74 9.69
CA LYS A 204 -16.90 3.97 11.12
C LYS A 204 -17.57 5.32 11.37
N GLU A 205 -18.19 5.51 12.55
CA GLU A 205 -18.82 6.78 12.93
C GLU A 205 -17.82 7.96 12.91
N ASN A 206 -16.60 7.72 13.38
CA ASN A 206 -15.51 8.71 13.38
C ASN A 206 -14.75 8.70 12.05
N ASN A 207 -15.44 8.96 10.94
CA ASN A 207 -14.89 9.00 9.60
C ASN A 207 -14.81 10.43 9.04
N LEU A 208 -14.42 10.56 7.78
CA LEU A 208 -14.17 11.85 7.10
C LEU A 208 -15.39 12.40 6.34
N PHE A 209 -16.57 11.79 6.50
CA PHE A 209 -17.83 12.20 5.89
C PHE A 209 -18.89 12.48 6.98
N ASP A 210 -19.79 13.43 6.73
CA ASP A 210 -20.90 13.72 7.61
C ASP A 210 -22.11 12.80 7.35
N GLU A 211 -23.19 13.00 8.13
CA GLU A 211 -24.42 12.22 8.01
C GLU A 211 -25.09 12.36 6.63
N ASP A 212 -24.86 13.47 5.94
CA ASP A 212 -25.32 13.73 4.56
C ASP A 212 -24.36 13.15 3.51
N CYS A 213 -23.37 12.35 3.91
CA CYS A 213 -22.33 11.77 3.05
C CYS A 213 -21.42 12.81 2.36
N LYS A 214 -21.32 14.02 2.94
CA LYS A 214 -20.44 15.07 2.44
C LYS A 214 -19.09 15.03 3.16
N PRO A 215 -17.99 15.26 2.44
CA PRO A 215 -16.68 15.32 3.06
C PRO A 215 -16.61 16.47 4.06
N LEU A 216 -16.10 16.17 5.26
CA LEU A 216 -15.86 17.15 6.29
C LEU A 216 -14.90 18.24 5.80
N GLN A 217 -15.01 19.45 6.34
CA GLN A 217 -14.14 20.56 5.98
C GLN A 217 -12.66 20.22 6.20
N VAL A 218 -12.33 19.51 7.29
CA VAL A 218 -10.96 19.08 7.60
C VAL A 218 -10.35 18.18 6.51
N LEU A 219 -11.17 17.34 5.83
CA LEU A 219 -10.70 16.54 4.70
C LEU A 219 -10.41 17.43 3.49
N ARG A 220 -11.29 18.36 3.15
CA ARG A 220 -11.07 19.33 2.04
C ARG A 220 -9.81 20.15 2.26
N ASP A 221 -9.60 20.61 3.48
CA ASP A 221 -8.42 21.37 3.87
C ASP A 221 -7.14 20.51 3.78
N ALA A 222 -7.21 19.23 4.19
CA ALA A 222 -6.10 18.30 4.08
C ALA A 222 -5.69 18.04 2.61
N VAL A 223 -6.67 17.79 1.74
CA VAL A 223 -6.43 17.65 0.29
C VAL A 223 -5.79 18.93 -0.28
N THR A 224 -6.30 20.10 0.10
CA THR A 224 -5.75 21.39 -0.35
C THR A 224 -4.32 21.60 0.13
N ARG A 225 -3.96 21.15 1.34
CA ARG A 225 -2.59 21.18 1.87
C ARG A 225 -1.66 20.19 1.18
N GLY A 226 -2.18 19.21 0.44
CA GLY A 226 -1.43 18.15 -0.22
C GLY A 226 -1.13 16.97 0.69
N VAL A 227 -2.03 16.68 1.63
CA VAL A 227 -2.05 15.40 2.36
C VAL A 227 -2.45 14.31 1.39
N HIS A 228 -1.74 13.20 1.42
CA HIS A 228 -1.92 12.05 0.55
C HIS A 228 -3.01 11.12 1.10
N LEU A 229 -3.96 10.73 0.27
CA LEU A 229 -5.07 9.85 0.62
C LEU A 229 -4.75 8.41 0.24
N ASP A 230 -4.64 7.53 1.24
CA ASP A 230 -4.36 6.12 1.04
C ASP A 230 -5.53 5.25 1.50
N VAL A 231 -5.84 4.21 0.72
CA VAL A 231 -7.00 3.35 0.98
C VAL A 231 -6.79 2.53 2.25
N GLY A 232 -5.70 1.78 2.35
CA GLY A 232 -5.45 0.90 3.48
C GLY A 232 -6.65 0.00 3.78
N HIS A 233 -7.07 -0.84 2.82
CA HIS A 233 -8.35 -1.56 2.88
C HIS A 233 -8.62 -2.27 4.21
N GLY A 234 -7.68 -3.09 4.67
CA GLY A 234 -7.74 -3.82 5.94
C GLY A 234 -8.98 -4.68 6.15
N THR A 235 -9.06 -5.22 7.35
CA THR A 235 -10.21 -6.04 7.78
C THR A 235 -11.41 -5.21 8.21
N ALA A 236 -11.19 -3.94 8.62
CA ALA A 236 -12.22 -3.08 9.24
C ALA A 236 -12.12 -1.61 8.80
N SER A 237 -11.54 -1.34 7.60
CA SER A 237 -11.17 0.04 7.24
C SER A 237 -11.53 0.45 5.82
N PHE A 238 -12.42 -0.30 5.16
CA PHE A 238 -12.94 0.04 3.84
C PHE A 238 -14.43 -0.22 3.77
N SER A 239 -15.19 0.75 3.28
CA SER A 239 -16.63 0.65 3.02
C SER A 239 -16.90 1.04 1.58
N PHE A 240 -17.67 0.24 0.86
CA PHE A 240 -18.15 0.59 -0.48
C PHE A 240 -18.93 1.90 -0.47
N LYS A 241 -19.76 2.10 0.56
CA LYS A 241 -20.53 3.34 0.72
C LYS A 241 -19.62 4.55 0.87
N ALA A 242 -18.60 4.51 1.74
CA ALA A 242 -17.67 5.61 1.93
C ALA A 242 -16.86 5.91 0.65
N ALA A 243 -16.49 4.86 -0.10
CA ALA A 243 -15.80 5.02 -1.38
C ALA A 243 -16.67 5.69 -2.46
N GLU A 244 -17.97 5.33 -2.52
CA GLU A 244 -18.92 6.00 -3.43
C GLU A 244 -19.18 7.46 -3.02
N ASP A 245 -19.23 7.74 -1.71
CA ASP A 245 -19.38 9.09 -1.19
C ASP A 245 -18.16 9.96 -1.57
N ALA A 246 -16.96 9.43 -1.40
CA ALA A 246 -15.72 10.10 -1.81
C ALA A 246 -15.71 10.38 -3.31
N MET A 247 -16.01 9.38 -4.13
CA MET A 247 -16.05 9.48 -5.60
C MET A 247 -17.05 10.53 -6.07
N ARG A 248 -18.26 10.55 -5.50
CA ARG A 248 -19.29 11.57 -5.82
C ARG A 248 -18.83 13.00 -5.57
N HIS A 249 -17.91 13.18 -4.65
CA HIS A 249 -17.35 14.47 -4.29
C HIS A 249 -15.98 14.77 -4.94
N GLY A 250 -15.51 13.90 -5.86
CA GLY A 250 -14.23 14.06 -6.55
C GLY A 250 -13.01 13.91 -5.61
N ILE A 251 -13.15 13.11 -4.55
CA ILE A 251 -12.08 12.82 -3.59
C ILE A 251 -11.58 11.40 -3.86
N ASP A 252 -10.74 11.28 -4.87
CA ASP A 252 -10.16 10.01 -5.29
C ASP A 252 -8.94 9.63 -4.43
N PRO A 253 -8.65 8.32 -4.28
CA PRO A 253 -7.43 7.89 -3.61
C PRO A 253 -6.19 8.29 -4.42
N ASP A 254 -5.15 8.76 -3.74
CA ASP A 254 -3.83 8.91 -4.33
C ASP A 254 -3.17 7.54 -4.50
N THR A 255 -3.25 6.68 -3.47
CA THR A 255 -2.81 5.28 -3.54
C THR A 255 -3.90 4.32 -3.09
N ILE A 256 -3.91 3.14 -3.72
CA ILE A 256 -4.72 2.00 -3.30
C ILE A 256 -3.77 1.01 -2.64
N SER A 257 -3.96 0.76 -1.36
CA SER A 257 -3.16 -0.17 -0.57
C SER A 257 -4.06 -1.16 0.17
N THR A 258 -3.47 -2.24 0.63
CA THR A 258 -4.27 -3.39 1.10
C THR A 258 -4.44 -3.48 2.60
N ASP A 259 -3.46 -3.01 3.39
CA ASP A 259 -3.37 -3.35 4.82
C ASP A 259 -3.43 -4.87 5.04
N ILE A 260 -2.71 -5.62 4.15
CA ILE A 260 -2.72 -7.07 4.13
C ILE A 260 -1.81 -7.64 5.23
N TYR A 261 -2.29 -8.69 5.84
CA TYR A 261 -1.56 -9.58 6.74
C TYR A 261 -2.16 -10.99 6.62
N ARG A 262 -1.54 -12.00 7.24
CA ARG A 262 -1.95 -13.41 7.09
C ARG A 262 -3.45 -13.65 7.28
N GLY A 263 -4.03 -13.04 8.32
CA GLY A 263 -5.45 -13.24 8.64
C GLY A 263 -6.38 -12.82 7.51
N ASN A 264 -6.24 -11.61 7.00
CA ASN A 264 -7.13 -11.10 5.96
C ASN A 264 -6.74 -11.53 4.53
N ARG A 265 -5.50 -12.00 4.34
CA ARG A 265 -5.09 -12.69 3.11
C ARG A 265 -5.77 -14.06 2.99
N LEU A 266 -5.87 -14.81 4.09
CA LEU A 266 -6.42 -16.17 4.09
C LEU A 266 -7.95 -16.19 4.16
N ASN A 267 -8.54 -15.30 4.98
CA ASN A 267 -9.96 -15.34 5.34
C ASN A 267 -10.75 -14.15 4.76
N GLY A 268 -10.09 -13.21 4.06
CA GLY A 268 -10.68 -11.97 3.55
C GLY A 268 -10.88 -10.89 4.63
N PRO A 269 -11.44 -9.77 4.21
CA PRO A 269 -11.96 -9.41 2.90
C PRO A 269 -10.91 -8.92 1.88
N VAL A 270 -9.61 -8.92 2.23
CA VAL A 270 -8.52 -8.37 1.40
C VAL A 270 -8.08 -9.37 0.32
N TYR A 271 -7.73 -10.56 0.69
CA TYR A 271 -7.20 -11.67 -0.11
C TYR A 271 -5.90 -11.35 -0.89
N SER A 272 -5.87 -10.26 -1.66
CA SER A 272 -4.71 -9.81 -2.44
C SER A 272 -4.88 -8.37 -2.92
N MET A 273 -3.81 -7.76 -3.42
CA MET A 273 -3.88 -6.48 -4.13
C MET A 273 -4.87 -6.54 -5.30
N ALA A 274 -4.83 -7.59 -6.12
CA ALA A 274 -5.73 -7.75 -7.26
C ALA A 274 -7.21 -7.75 -6.86
N ASN A 275 -7.56 -8.34 -5.71
CA ASN A 275 -8.92 -8.31 -5.17
C ASN A 275 -9.33 -6.88 -4.77
N VAL A 276 -8.45 -6.15 -4.09
CA VAL A 276 -8.72 -4.75 -3.70
C VAL A 276 -8.88 -3.87 -4.95
N LEU A 277 -7.99 -3.99 -5.94
CA LEU A 277 -8.10 -3.26 -7.20
C LEU A 277 -9.40 -3.55 -7.95
N SER A 278 -9.89 -4.79 -7.89
CA SER A 278 -11.17 -5.20 -8.50
C SER A 278 -12.36 -4.47 -7.89
N LYS A 279 -12.31 -4.11 -6.61
CA LYS A 279 -13.35 -3.30 -5.94
C LYS A 279 -13.42 -1.90 -6.52
N PHE A 280 -12.28 -1.32 -6.86
CA PHE A 280 -12.23 0.00 -7.50
C PHE A 280 -12.72 -0.03 -8.96
N LEU A 281 -12.47 -1.13 -9.71
CA LEU A 281 -13.12 -1.33 -11.01
C LEU A 281 -14.63 -1.44 -10.87
N LEU A 282 -15.15 -2.16 -9.88
CA LEU A 282 -16.58 -2.27 -9.58
C LEU A 282 -17.19 -0.90 -9.25
N LEU A 283 -16.47 -0.04 -8.53
CA LEU A 283 -16.89 1.33 -8.20
C LEU A 283 -16.89 2.27 -9.41
N GLY A 284 -16.34 1.87 -10.57
CA GLY A 284 -16.36 2.66 -11.80
C GLY A 284 -15.05 3.37 -12.14
N TYR A 285 -13.98 3.15 -11.39
CA TYR A 285 -12.65 3.63 -11.79
C TYR A 285 -12.17 2.88 -13.03
N SER A 286 -11.49 3.57 -13.93
CA SER A 286 -10.87 2.93 -15.10
C SER A 286 -9.69 2.05 -14.68
N LEU A 287 -9.36 1.05 -15.51
CA LEU A 287 -8.19 0.20 -15.28
C LEU A 287 -6.91 1.04 -15.15
N GLU A 288 -6.77 2.08 -15.99
CA GLU A 288 -5.62 2.99 -15.95
C GLU A 288 -5.52 3.72 -14.60
N GLN A 289 -6.63 4.26 -14.07
CA GLN A 289 -6.64 4.94 -12.77
C GLN A 289 -6.23 4.01 -11.64
N VAL A 290 -6.78 2.79 -11.65
CA VAL A 290 -6.51 1.77 -10.62
C VAL A 290 -5.05 1.33 -10.65
N ILE A 291 -4.49 1.03 -11.83
CA ILE A 291 -3.08 0.64 -11.96
C ILE A 291 -2.14 1.81 -11.65
N HIS A 292 -2.47 3.03 -12.05
CA HIS A 292 -1.68 4.23 -11.70
C HIS A 292 -1.55 4.43 -10.19
N ALA A 293 -2.60 4.13 -9.41
CA ALA A 293 -2.59 4.28 -7.96
C ALA A 293 -1.60 3.34 -7.25
N VAL A 294 -1.32 2.16 -7.85
CA VAL A 294 -0.38 1.17 -7.30
C VAL A 294 0.96 1.10 -8.04
N THR A 295 1.19 2.03 -8.96
CA THR A 295 2.45 2.11 -9.73
C THR A 295 3.02 3.53 -9.67
N ALA A 296 2.72 4.37 -10.64
CA ALA A 296 3.33 5.69 -10.81
C ALA A 296 3.06 6.63 -9.63
N ARG A 297 1.85 6.64 -9.04
CA ARG A 297 1.52 7.51 -7.91
C ARG A 297 2.25 7.06 -6.64
N ALA A 298 2.25 5.75 -6.34
CA ALA A 298 2.99 5.20 -5.21
C ALA A 298 4.49 5.44 -5.34
N ALA A 299 5.07 5.19 -6.54
CA ALA A 299 6.47 5.44 -6.83
C ALA A 299 6.85 6.92 -6.70
N ALA A 300 5.98 7.83 -7.15
CA ALA A 300 6.20 9.28 -7.04
C ALA A 300 6.22 9.73 -5.56
N TRP A 301 5.27 9.24 -4.74
CA TRP A 301 5.26 9.54 -3.31
C TRP A 301 6.53 9.02 -2.61
N LEU A 302 6.99 7.82 -2.97
CA LEU A 302 8.23 7.24 -2.44
C LEU A 302 9.50 7.99 -2.89
N GLY A 303 9.40 8.94 -3.84
CA GLY A 303 10.55 9.58 -4.44
C GLY A 303 11.40 8.64 -5.30
N ARG A 304 10.80 7.56 -5.81
CA ARG A 304 11.43 6.49 -6.59
C ARG A 304 10.70 6.26 -7.92
N PRO A 305 10.67 7.25 -8.82
CA PRO A 305 9.87 7.19 -10.05
C PRO A 305 10.24 6.00 -10.95
N GLU A 306 11.47 5.49 -10.85
CA GLU A 306 11.93 4.30 -11.58
C GLU A 306 11.13 3.03 -11.26
N LEU A 307 10.48 2.96 -10.07
CA LEU A 307 9.61 1.83 -9.70
C LEU A 307 8.25 1.89 -10.40
N GLY A 308 7.81 3.08 -10.81
CA GLY A 308 6.51 3.32 -11.42
C GLY A 308 6.50 3.32 -12.95
N GLU A 309 7.64 3.05 -13.60
CA GLU A 309 7.82 3.19 -15.05
C GLU A 309 8.42 1.94 -15.70
N ILE A 310 7.87 1.57 -16.86
CA ILE A 310 8.53 0.62 -17.79
C ILE A 310 9.43 1.44 -18.72
N ARG A 311 10.73 1.46 -18.41
CA ARG A 311 11.71 2.27 -19.16
C ARG A 311 12.99 1.48 -19.39
N ILE A 312 13.53 1.60 -20.60
CA ILE A 312 14.84 1.01 -20.95
C ILE A 312 15.90 1.54 -19.97
N GLY A 313 16.69 0.62 -19.41
CA GLY A 313 17.72 0.87 -18.41
C GLY A 313 17.24 0.74 -16.95
N ASN A 314 15.94 0.75 -16.69
CA ASN A 314 15.43 0.51 -15.34
C ASN A 314 15.54 -0.99 -14.98
N THR A 315 15.67 -1.28 -13.68
CA THR A 315 15.53 -2.65 -13.18
C THR A 315 14.18 -3.20 -13.59
N ALA A 316 14.16 -4.42 -14.12
CA ALA A 316 12.95 -5.07 -14.58
C ALA A 316 12.11 -5.54 -13.38
N ASN A 317 11.19 -4.69 -12.95
CA ASN A 317 10.13 -4.98 -11.98
C ASN A 317 8.80 -4.75 -12.68
N LEU A 318 8.09 -5.83 -13.00
CA LEU A 318 6.87 -5.81 -13.79
C LEU A 318 5.80 -6.68 -13.14
N THR A 319 4.53 -6.30 -13.34
CA THR A 319 3.39 -7.16 -13.02
C THR A 319 2.62 -7.52 -14.28
N LEU A 320 2.39 -8.81 -14.48
CA LEU A 320 1.60 -9.38 -15.55
C LEU A 320 0.25 -9.79 -14.99
N PHE A 321 -0.82 -9.30 -15.61
CA PHE A 321 -2.18 -9.52 -15.10
C PHE A 321 -3.20 -9.53 -16.24
N ARG A 322 -4.40 -9.99 -15.95
CA ARG A 322 -5.56 -9.90 -16.86
C ARG A 322 -6.78 -9.34 -16.16
N VAL A 323 -7.73 -8.85 -16.94
CA VAL A 323 -9.10 -8.59 -16.50
C VAL A 323 -9.95 -9.78 -16.93
N VAL A 324 -10.35 -10.60 -15.97
CA VAL A 324 -11.16 -11.78 -16.20
C VAL A 324 -12.62 -11.37 -16.27
N LYS A 325 -13.33 -11.77 -17.33
CA LYS A 325 -14.77 -11.57 -17.49
C LYS A 325 -15.52 -12.78 -16.92
N ALA A 326 -15.81 -12.73 -15.64
CA ALA A 326 -16.58 -13.73 -14.92
C ALA A 326 -17.27 -13.09 -13.72
N LYS A 327 -18.42 -13.66 -13.35
CA LYS A 327 -19.13 -13.22 -12.13
C LYS A 327 -18.35 -13.63 -10.90
N THR A 328 -18.10 -12.67 -10.02
CA THR A 328 -17.51 -12.91 -8.71
C THR A 328 -18.14 -12.01 -7.66
N ILE A 329 -17.98 -12.38 -6.39
CA ILE A 329 -18.45 -11.59 -5.25
C ILE A 329 -17.24 -10.88 -4.64
N LEU A 330 -17.36 -9.57 -4.49
CA LEU A 330 -16.40 -8.73 -3.77
C LEU A 330 -17.04 -8.28 -2.46
N ARG A 331 -16.28 -8.35 -1.37
CA ARG A 331 -16.77 -8.00 -0.03
C ARG A 331 -15.91 -6.87 0.54
N ASP A 332 -16.56 -5.88 1.16
CA ASP A 332 -15.89 -4.83 1.91
C ASP A 332 -15.59 -5.22 3.37
N SER A 333 -15.06 -4.28 4.15
CA SER A 333 -14.71 -4.54 5.55
C SER A 333 -15.91 -4.47 6.50
N GLU A 334 -17.09 -4.07 6.03
CA GLU A 334 -18.34 -4.06 6.79
C GLU A 334 -19.19 -5.32 6.50
N GLY A 335 -18.72 -6.17 5.57
CA GLY A 335 -19.41 -7.39 5.16
C GLY A 335 -20.41 -7.17 4.04
N GLU A 336 -20.46 -5.98 3.43
CA GLU A 336 -21.27 -5.73 2.24
C GLU A 336 -20.69 -6.51 1.07
N GLU A 337 -21.56 -7.30 0.39
CA GLU A 337 -21.21 -8.08 -0.78
C GLU A 337 -21.76 -7.44 -2.05
N ARG A 338 -20.92 -7.35 -3.06
CA ARG A 338 -21.31 -6.86 -4.38
C ARG A 338 -20.86 -7.82 -5.47
N ILE A 339 -21.72 -8.05 -6.46
CA ILE A 339 -21.41 -8.88 -7.62
C ILE A 339 -20.79 -8.02 -8.70
N THR A 340 -19.68 -8.47 -9.25
CA THR A 340 -19.05 -7.89 -10.44
C THR A 340 -19.00 -8.91 -11.57
N ASP A 341 -19.03 -8.44 -12.83
CA ASP A 341 -18.87 -9.27 -14.02
C ASP A 341 -17.41 -9.34 -14.51
N GLN A 342 -16.50 -8.63 -13.81
CA GLN A 342 -15.08 -8.63 -14.14
C GLN A 342 -14.21 -8.40 -12.91
N PHE A 343 -13.02 -8.98 -12.91
CA PHE A 343 -12.04 -8.79 -11.84
C PHE A 343 -10.62 -8.87 -12.37
N ILE A 344 -9.68 -8.26 -11.64
CA ILE A 344 -8.25 -8.32 -11.94
C ILE A 344 -7.67 -9.60 -11.35
N GLN A 345 -6.85 -10.30 -12.14
CA GLN A 345 -6.10 -11.46 -11.72
C GLN A 345 -4.62 -11.26 -12.07
N ALA A 346 -3.75 -11.30 -11.07
CA ALA A 346 -2.31 -11.32 -11.29
C ALA A 346 -1.87 -12.72 -11.74
N GLU A 347 -1.04 -12.78 -12.80
CA GLU A 347 -0.57 -14.04 -13.38
C GLU A 347 0.90 -14.31 -13.06
N GLY A 348 1.68 -13.25 -12.95
CA GLY A 348 3.09 -13.33 -12.63
C GLY A 348 3.72 -11.97 -12.42
N VAL A 349 4.92 -11.99 -11.90
CA VAL A 349 5.76 -10.81 -11.78
C VAL A 349 7.13 -11.05 -12.42
N VAL A 350 7.79 -9.98 -12.79
CA VAL A 350 9.24 -9.96 -12.94
C VAL A 350 9.78 -9.14 -11.78
N ALA A 351 10.57 -9.74 -10.93
CA ALA A 351 11.22 -9.09 -9.79
C ALA A 351 12.73 -9.12 -9.99
N ASN A 352 13.36 -7.96 -10.08
CA ASN A 352 14.80 -7.82 -10.36
C ASN A 352 15.26 -8.63 -11.59
N GLY A 353 14.40 -8.72 -12.62
CA GLY A 353 14.67 -9.46 -13.85
C GLY A 353 14.33 -10.95 -13.82
N GLU A 354 13.93 -11.50 -12.70
CA GLU A 354 13.51 -12.90 -12.54
C GLU A 354 11.98 -13.03 -12.63
N TYR A 355 11.48 -13.92 -13.49
CA TYR A 355 10.04 -14.19 -13.58
C TYR A 355 9.60 -15.17 -12.50
N ILE A 356 8.53 -14.81 -11.82
CA ILE A 356 7.86 -15.60 -10.77
C ILE A 356 6.38 -15.67 -11.12
N ALA A 357 5.83 -16.88 -11.26
CA ALA A 357 4.39 -17.06 -11.45
C ALA A 357 3.64 -16.77 -10.15
N CYS A 358 2.51 -16.07 -10.26
CA CYS A 358 1.65 -15.82 -9.11
C CYS A 358 0.88 -17.08 -8.70
N GLN A 359 0.52 -17.15 -7.42
CA GLN A 359 -0.38 -18.17 -6.89
C GLN A 359 -1.82 -17.74 -7.19
N ILE A 360 -2.45 -18.44 -8.12
CA ILE A 360 -3.88 -18.22 -8.41
C ILE A 360 -4.67 -18.97 -7.36
N ARG A 361 -5.39 -18.25 -6.50
CA ARG A 361 -6.41 -18.87 -5.65
C ARG A 361 -7.69 -19.01 -6.46
N ALA A 362 -8.17 -20.23 -6.53
CA ALA A 362 -9.44 -20.56 -7.17
C ALA A 362 -10.63 -19.96 -6.37
#